data_9eb7cf0327ed413b38711d833602c7cb
#
_entry.id   9eb7cf0327ed413b38711d833602c7cb
#
_cell.length_a   1.000
_cell.length_b   1.000
_cell.length_c   1.000
_cell.angle_alpha   90.00
_cell.angle_beta   90.00
_cell.angle_gamma   90.00
#
_symmetry.space_group_name_H-M   'P 1'
#
loop_
_entity.id
_entity.type
_entity.pdbx_description
1 polymer ?
#
loop_
_entity_poly.entity_id
_entity_poly.type
_entity_poly.pdbx_seq_one_letter_code
_entity_poly.pdbx_strand_id
1 'polypeptide(L)'
;MFLRICKAGKCVPTKFASRYYDAIGYGFLLYAENIITESEEGFSSASCLDHTTFIPDLNLDKQFISGPSSEFELIAGNDIHLGVKGLSTDEIAVLVEQATSRCLVRTADIIAVELSHRECLPQNGRIEIKTLLDSKLYQNIEVVF
;
A
#
# COMPACT_ATOMS: atom_id res chain seq x y z
N MET A 1 -2.07 0.66 -1.58
CA MET A 1 -2.95 -0.52 -1.42
C MET A 1 -2.09 -1.74 -1.12
N PHE A 2 -2.58 -2.63 -0.27
CA PHE A 2 -1.90 -3.86 0.13
C PHE A 2 -2.79 -5.06 -0.18
N LEU A 3 -2.19 -6.12 -0.73
CA LEU A 3 -2.86 -7.40 -1.02
C LEU A 3 -2.19 -8.48 -0.19
N ARG A 4 -2.94 -9.22 0.63
CA ARG A 4 -2.41 -10.37 1.36
C ARG A 4 -2.52 -11.63 0.49
N ILE A 5 -1.39 -12.30 0.30
CA ILE A 5 -1.31 -13.53 -0.48
C ILE A 5 -1.73 -14.72 0.39
N CYS A 6 -2.70 -15.49 -0.07
CA CYS A 6 -3.19 -16.69 0.62
C CYS A 6 -2.70 -18.00 0.00
N LYS A 7 -2.03 -17.94 -1.15
CA LYS A 7 -1.53 -19.11 -1.87
C LYS A 7 -0.21 -18.84 -2.55
N ALA A 8 0.76 -19.72 -2.38
CA ALA A 8 2.04 -19.63 -3.08
C ALA A 8 1.89 -19.75 -4.60
N GLY A 9 2.65 -18.95 -5.36
CA GLY A 9 2.62 -18.99 -6.82
C GLY A 9 3.71 -18.18 -7.48
N LYS A 10 4.00 -18.54 -8.72
CA LYS A 10 4.90 -17.85 -9.64
C LYS A 10 4.29 -17.86 -11.03
N CYS A 11 4.44 -16.77 -11.79
CA CYS A 11 3.87 -16.62 -13.13
C CYS A 11 2.35 -16.89 -13.15
N VAL A 12 1.63 -16.30 -12.20
CA VAL A 12 0.18 -16.50 -12.05
C VAL A 12 -0.55 -15.71 -13.15
N PRO A 13 -1.25 -16.35 -14.08
CA PRO A 13 -2.03 -15.64 -15.09
C PRO A 13 -3.20 -14.87 -14.49
N THR A 14 -3.59 -13.73 -15.09
CA THR A 14 -4.68 -12.85 -14.64
C THR A 14 -5.96 -13.61 -14.33
N LYS A 15 -6.35 -14.57 -15.18
CA LYS A 15 -7.58 -15.41 -15.00
C LYS A 15 -7.60 -16.20 -13.69
N PHE A 16 -6.47 -16.39 -13.03
CA PHE A 16 -6.36 -17.12 -11.77
C PHE A 16 -5.98 -16.23 -10.58
N ALA A 17 -5.66 -14.96 -10.80
CA ALA A 17 -5.14 -14.04 -9.80
C ALA A 17 -6.02 -13.97 -8.54
N SER A 18 -7.36 -13.93 -8.71
CA SER A 18 -8.31 -13.84 -7.60
C SER A 18 -8.25 -14.99 -6.58
N ARG A 19 -7.57 -16.10 -6.93
CA ARG A 19 -7.37 -17.27 -6.04
C ARG A 19 -6.12 -17.15 -5.18
N TYR A 20 -5.30 -16.12 -5.39
CA TYR A 20 -3.98 -15.98 -4.75
C TYR A 20 -3.96 -14.92 -3.64
N TYR A 21 -4.97 -14.07 -3.54
CA TYR A 21 -5.11 -13.13 -2.44
C TYR A 21 -6.48 -13.27 -1.76
N ASP A 22 -6.54 -13.00 -0.47
CA ASP A 22 -7.75 -13.13 0.35
C ASP A 22 -8.15 -11.84 1.07
N ALA A 23 -7.27 -10.87 1.15
CA ALA A 23 -7.56 -9.59 1.76
C ALA A 23 -6.91 -8.44 0.99
N ILE A 24 -7.58 -7.30 1.04
CA ILE A 24 -7.12 -6.02 0.50
C ILE A 24 -7.19 -5.02 1.64
N GLY A 25 -6.24 -4.11 1.70
CA GLY A 25 -6.24 -3.00 2.64
C GLY A 25 -5.59 -1.76 2.03
N TYR A 26 -5.86 -0.62 2.62
CA TYR A 26 -5.21 0.64 2.27
C TYR A 26 -4.36 1.10 3.44
N GLY A 27 -3.23 1.66 3.16
CA GLY A 27 -2.29 2.18 4.14
C GLY A 27 -1.26 3.04 3.44
N PHE A 28 -0.13 3.28 4.08
CA PHE A 28 0.90 4.13 3.51
C PHE A 28 2.31 3.61 3.81
N LEU A 29 3.25 4.06 3.01
CA LEU A 29 4.66 3.79 3.14
C LEU A 29 5.39 5.12 3.33
N LEU A 30 6.34 5.16 4.25
CA LEU A 30 7.27 6.26 4.42
C LEU A 30 8.61 5.89 3.82
N TYR A 31 9.29 6.86 3.23
CA TYR A 31 10.60 6.69 2.63
C TYR A 31 11.54 7.80 3.12
N ALA A 32 12.78 7.44 3.42
CA ALA A 32 13.83 8.43 3.68
C ALA A 32 14.32 8.99 2.33
N GLU A 33 13.88 10.19 1.97
CA GLU A 33 14.17 10.80 0.67
C GLU A 33 15.68 10.98 0.42
N ASN A 34 16.43 11.38 1.43
CA ASN A 34 17.89 11.51 1.34
C ASN A 34 18.56 10.19 0.92
N ILE A 35 18.10 9.05 1.45
CA ILE A 35 18.64 7.73 1.07
C ILE A 35 18.30 7.37 -0.37
N ILE A 36 17.11 7.73 -0.85
CA ILE A 36 16.70 7.45 -2.24
C ILE A 36 17.62 8.17 -3.24
N THR A 37 18.08 9.38 -2.90
CA THR A 37 18.86 10.22 -3.80
C THR A 37 20.36 9.95 -3.74
N GLU A 38 20.87 9.34 -2.68
CA GLU A 38 22.30 9.20 -2.39
C GLU A 38 22.95 7.94 -2.98
N SER A 39 22.18 6.92 -3.39
CA SER A 39 22.77 5.67 -3.89
C SER A 39 21.92 4.97 -4.96
N GLU A 40 22.58 4.13 -5.77
CA GLU A 40 21.90 3.26 -6.73
C GLU A 40 20.97 2.23 -6.05
N GLU A 41 21.25 1.86 -4.80
CA GLU A 41 20.43 0.98 -3.95
C GLU A 41 19.42 1.76 -3.09
N GLY A 42 19.33 3.07 -3.29
CA GLY A 42 18.62 3.99 -2.41
C GLY A 42 17.17 3.62 -2.13
N PHE A 43 16.43 3.18 -3.15
CA PHE A 43 15.03 2.79 -2.97
C PHE A 43 14.89 1.60 -2.01
N SER A 44 15.69 0.55 -2.20
CA SER A 44 15.64 -0.63 -1.32
C SER A 44 15.99 -0.27 0.12
N SER A 45 17.04 0.51 0.31
CA SER A 45 17.47 0.97 1.64
C SER A 45 16.44 1.88 2.31
N ALA A 46 15.88 2.85 1.57
CA ALA A 46 14.88 3.78 2.08
C ALA A 46 13.54 3.12 2.44
N SER A 47 13.20 2.01 1.78
CA SER A 47 11.96 1.26 2.02
C SER A 47 12.06 0.18 3.10
N CYS A 48 13.29 -0.15 3.55
CA CYS A 48 13.54 -1.19 4.56
C CYS A 48 13.76 -0.64 5.98
N LEU A 49 13.51 0.64 6.20
CA LEU A 49 13.64 1.26 7.52
C LEU A 49 12.55 0.76 8.47
N ASP A 50 12.91 0.66 9.75
CA ASP A 50 11.95 0.30 10.80
C ASP A 50 10.82 1.34 10.89
N HIS A 51 9.61 0.85 11.15
CA HIS A 51 8.42 1.69 11.36
C HIS A 51 8.02 2.59 10.17
N THR A 52 8.36 2.20 8.94
CA THR A 52 8.02 2.97 7.73
C THR A 52 6.84 2.41 6.94
N THR A 53 6.37 1.20 7.28
CA THR A 53 5.27 0.53 6.59
C THR A 53 4.06 0.45 7.51
N PHE A 54 2.99 1.14 7.17
CA PHE A 54 1.74 1.19 7.92
C PHE A 54 0.66 0.43 7.18
N ILE A 55 0.49 -0.83 7.56
CA ILE A 55 -0.53 -1.72 7.02
C ILE A 55 -1.69 -1.74 8.01
N PRO A 56 -2.90 -1.43 7.60
CA PRO A 56 -4.07 -1.54 8.45
C PRO A 56 -4.38 -3.00 8.77
N ASP A 57 -5.32 -3.20 9.66
CA ASP A 57 -5.87 -4.53 9.89
C ASP A 57 -6.42 -5.10 8.57
N LEU A 58 -5.75 -6.12 8.04
CA LEU A 58 -6.10 -6.79 6.79
C LEU A 58 -7.32 -7.74 6.94
N ASN A 59 -8.17 -7.52 7.92
CA ASN A 59 -9.40 -8.27 8.10
C ASN A 59 -10.54 -7.81 7.17
N LEU A 60 -10.28 -6.82 6.33
CA LEU A 60 -11.25 -6.36 5.36
C LEU A 60 -11.42 -7.40 4.25
N ASP A 61 -12.63 -7.92 4.13
CA ASP A 61 -13.00 -8.83 3.06
C ASP A 61 -12.79 -8.14 1.69
N LYS A 62 -12.15 -8.83 0.76
CA LYS A 62 -11.89 -8.33 -0.58
C LYS A 62 -13.14 -7.85 -1.33
N GLN A 63 -14.33 -8.30 -0.92
CA GLN A 63 -15.60 -7.87 -1.50
C GLN A 63 -15.98 -6.42 -1.13
N PHE A 64 -15.48 -5.91 0.01
CA PHE A 64 -15.86 -4.58 0.50
C PHE A 64 -14.96 -3.45 -0.03
N ILE A 65 -13.76 -3.76 -0.51
CA ILE A 65 -12.76 -2.74 -0.83
C ILE A 65 -12.30 -2.76 -2.29
N SER A 66 -12.62 -3.81 -3.02
CA SER A 66 -12.27 -3.93 -4.43
C SER A 66 -13.36 -3.32 -5.31
N GLY A 67 -13.25 -2.04 -5.59
CA GLY A 67 -14.12 -1.42 -6.57
C GLY A 67 -13.70 0.02 -6.84
N PRO A 68 -13.91 0.51 -8.07
CA PRO A 68 -13.59 1.88 -8.43
C PRO A 68 -14.45 2.93 -7.70
N SER A 69 -15.43 2.48 -6.90
CA SER A 69 -16.27 3.33 -6.06
C SER A 69 -15.73 3.58 -4.67
N SER A 70 -14.79 2.76 -4.18
CA SER A 70 -14.14 3.00 -2.89
C SER A 70 -13.11 4.11 -3.01
N GLU A 71 -13.16 5.08 -2.12
CA GLU A 71 -12.22 6.18 -2.05
C GLU A 71 -11.41 6.09 -0.75
N PHE A 72 -10.09 6.08 -0.90
CA PHE A 72 -9.17 6.13 0.21
C PHE A 72 -8.47 7.48 0.23
N GLU A 73 -8.53 8.14 1.38
CA GLU A 73 -7.92 9.45 1.61
C GLU A 73 -6.85 9.34 2.69
N LEU A 74 -5.75 10.06 2.50
CA LEU A 74 -4.69 10.25 3.50
C LEU A 74 -4.53 11.73 3.74
N ILE A 75 -4.61 12.13 5.00
CA ILE A 75 -4.42 13.51 5.45
C ILE A 75 -3.24 13.52 6.42
N ALA A 76 -2.20 14.28 6.11
CA ALA A 76 -1.04 14.43 6.99
C ALA A 76 -0.86 15.89 7.38
N GLY A 77 -1.04 16.18 8.66
CA GLY A 77 -1.07 17.55 9.17
C GLY A 77 -2.18 18.38 8.55
N ASN A 78 -1.87 19.63 8.20
CA ASN A 78 -2.83 20.55 7.57
C ASN A 78 -2.64 20.71 6.06
N ASP A 79 -1.49 20.26 5.54
CA ASP A 79 -1.04 20.66 4.19
C ASP A 79 -1.10 19.52 3.16
N ILE A 80 -1.15 18.27 3.61
CA ILE A 80 -1.11 17.12 2.71
C ILE A 80 -2.46 16.41 2.73
N HIS A 81 -3.08 16.35 1.58
CA HIS A 81 -4.30 15.60 1.35
C HIS A 81 -4.18 14.80 0.04
N LEU A 82 -4.10 13.49 0.15
CA LEU A 82 -4.03 12.57 -0.98
C LEU A 82 -5.30 11.73 -1.03
N GLY A 83 -5.96 11.74 -2.17
CA GLY A 83 -7.13 10.90 -2.44
C GLY A 83 -6.83 9.91 -3.58
N VAL A 84 -7.18 8.66 -3.41
CA VAL A 84 -7.05 7.63 -4.44
C VAL A 84 -8.31 6.79 -4.51
N LYS A 85 -8.67 6.37 -5.72
CA LYS A 85 -9.77 5.44 -5.94
C LYS A 85 -9.29 4.01 -5.86
N GLY A 86 -10.16 3.13 -5.43
CA GLY A 86 -9.93 1.70 -5.45
C GLY A 86 -9.75 1.16 -6.86
N LEU A 87 -9.03 0.05 -6.98
CA LEU A 87 -8.83 -0.65 -8.24
C LEU A 87 -9.93 -1.68 -8.47
N SER A 88 -10.27 -1.89 -9.74
CA SER A 88 -11.13 -2.98 -10.16
C SER A 88 -10.43 -4.34 -9.99
N THR A 89 -11.21 -5.41 -9.94
CA THR A 89 -10.68 -6.78 -9.89
C THR A 89 -9.77 -7.12 -11.05
N ASP A 90 -10.00 -6.56 -12.23
CA ASP A 90 -9.20 -6.81 -13.42
C ASP A 90 -7.83 -6.10 -13.31
N GLU A 91 -7.80 -4.85 -12.81
CA GLU A 91 -6.57 -4.12 -12.54
C GLU A 91 -5.73 -4.85 -11.47
N ILE A 92 -6.36 -5.30 -10.39
CA ILE A 92 -5.69 -6.10 -9.36
C ILE A 92 -5.13 -7.40 -9.93
N ALA A 93 -5.86 -8.07 -10.82
CA ALA A 93 -5.40 -9.30 -11.46
C ALA A 93 -4.13 -9.08 -12.29
N VAL A 94 -4.05 -7.97 -13.02
CA VAL A 94 -2.83 -7.58 -13.77
C VAL A 94 -1.66 -7.33 -12.82
N LEU A 95 -1.88 -6.66 -11.69
CA LEU A 95 -0.83 -6.40 -10.70
C LEU A 95 -0.30 -7.70 -10.06
N VAL A 96 -1.18 -8.65 -9.75
CA VAL A 96 -0.78 -9.98 -9.24
C VAL A 96 0.04 -10.73 -10.28
N GLU A 97 -0.36 -10.72 -11.56
CA GLU A 97 0.41 -11.32 -12.64
C GLU A 97 1.80 -10.69 -12.76
N GLN A 98 1.88 -9.36 -12.76
CA GLN A 98 3.15 -8.63 -12.84
C GLN A 98 4.07 -8.96 -11.66
N ALA A 99 3.57 -8.94 -10.44
CA ALA A 99 4.36 -9.27 -9.25
C ALA A 99 4.88 -10.71 -9.30
N THR A 100 3.99 -11.66 -9.61
CA THR A 100 4.34 -13.09 -9.65
C THR A 100 5.20 -13.49 -10.85
N SER A 101 5.23 -12.69 -11.93
CA SER A 101 6.13 -12.90 -13.06
C SER A 101 7.60 -12.70 -12.65
N ARG A 102 7.86 -11.81 -11.71
CA ARG A 102 9.20 -11.44 -11.26
C ARG A 102 9.69 -12.28 -10.08
N CYS A 103 8.81 -12.59 -9.12
CA CYS A 103 9.18 -13.32 -7.92
C CYS A 103 8.16 -14.41 -7.56
N LEU A 104 8.61 -15.39 -6.80
CA LEU A 104 7.74 -16.36 -6.15
C LEU A 104 7.08 -15.67 -4.95
N VAL A 105 5.76 -15.60 -4.93
CA VAL A 105 5.00 -15.18 -3.75
C VAL A 105 4.63 -16.39 -2.90
N ARG A 106 4.54 -16.19 -1.59
CA ARG A 106 4.20 -17.23 -0.60
C ARG A 106 2.96 -16.82 0.17
N THR A 107 2.36 -17.78 0.84
CA THR A 107 1.27 -17.51 1.79
C THR A 107 1.75 -16.54 2.88
N ALA A 108 0.94 -15.56 3.18
CA ALA A 108 1.18 -14.43 4.08
C ALA A 108 2.11 -13.33 3.55
N ASP A 109 2.68 -13.47 2.35
CA ASP A 109 3.32 -12.34 1.69
C ASP A 109 2.31 -11.21 1.43
N ILE A 110 2.82 -9.99 1.39
CA ILE A 110 2.02 -8.81 1.08
C ILE A 110 2.58 -8.16 -0.18
N ILE A 111 1.72 -7.92 -1.15
CA ILE A 111 2.03 -7.10 -2.32
C ILE A 111 1.58 -5.67 -2.00
N ALA A 112 2.53 -4.74 -1.96
CA ALA A 112 2.26 -3.32 -1.83
C ALA A 112 2.18 -2.67 -3.23
N VAL A 113 1.14 -1.88 -3.45
CA VAL A 113 0.91 -1.15 -4.71
C VAL A 113 0.77 0.33 -4.39
N GLU A 114 1.67 1.16 -4.90
CA GLU A 114 1.59 2.61 -4.79
C GLU A 114 0.49 3.12 -5.75
N LEU A 115 -0.47 3.87 -5.22
CA LEU A 115 -1.61 4.40 -5.98
C LEU A 115 -1.54 5.91 -6.21
N SER A 116 -0.68 6.61 -5.45
CA SER A 116 -0.49 8.06 -5.56
C SER A 116 0.97 8.42 -5.79
N HIS A 117 1.22 9.66 -6.15
CA HIS A 117 2.55 10.25 -6.07
C HIS A 117 3.00 10.39 -4.61
N ARG A 118 4.29 10.61 -4.41
CA ARG A 118 4.90 10.81 -3.09
C ARG A 118 4.85 12.27 -2.71
N GLU A 119 4.60 12.54 -1.44
CA GLU A 119 4.63 13.87 -0.84
C GLU A 119 5.69 13.93 0.26
N CYS A 120 6.37 15.09 0.35
CA CYS A 120 7.37 15.31 1.38
C CYS A 120 6.71 15.67 2.70
N LEU A 121 7.02 14.93 3.76
CA LEU A 121 6.62 15.27 5.13
C LEU A 121 7.63 16.25 5.76
N PRO A 122 7.22 17.02 6.78
CA PRO A 122 8.14 17.82 7.59
C PRO A 122 9.27 16.97 8.16
N GLN A 123 10.50 17.49 8.15
CA GLN A 123 11.69 16.73 8.55
C GLN A 123 11.90 16.68 10.09
N ASN A 124 11.14 17.43 10.85
CA ASN A 124 11.30 17.53 12.31
C ASN A 124 9.94 17.67 13.01
N GLY A 125 9.82 17.08 14.19
CA GLY A 125 8.67 17.24 15.05
C GLY A 125 7.71 16.06 15.01
N ARG A 126 6.42 16.36 15.08
CA ARG A 126 5.35 15.36 15.09
C ARG A 126 4.34 15.71 14.02
N ILE A 127 3.84 14.71 13.34
CA ILE A 127 2.76 14.85 12.38
C ILE A 127 1.69 13.78 12.64
N GLU A 128 0.45 14.22 12.68
CA GLU A 128 -0.70 13.32 12.72
C GLU A 128 -1.06 12.92 11.29
N ILE A 129 -1.14 11.62 11.03
CA ILE A 129 -1.58 11.06 9.75
C ILE A 129 -2.90 10.35 9.98
N LYS A 130 -3.94 10.85 9.33
CA LYS A 130 -5.28 10.25 9.30
C LYS A 130 -5.52 9.60 7.96
N THR A 131 -6.06 8.41 7.98
CA THR A 131 -6.57 7.77 6.77
C THR A 131 -8.07 7.57 6.88
N LEU A 132 -8.76 7.81 5.77
CA LEU A 132 -10.21 7.60 5.67
C LEU A 132 -10.48 6.59 4.56
N LEU A 133 -11.49 5.77 4.75
CA LEU A 133 -12.03 4.89 3.73
C LEU A 133 -13.53 5.21 3.59
N ASP A 134 -13.93 5.62 2.39
CA ASP A 134 -15.29 6.08 2.09
C ASP A 134 -15.78 7.13 3.11
N SER A 135 -14.93 8.14 3.36
CA SER A 135 -15.14 9.25 4.31
C SER A 135 -15.24 8.83 5.79
N LYS A 136 -14.93 7.58 6.14
CA LYS A 136 -14.87 7.11 7.53
C LYS A 136 -13.44 7.00 7.99
N LEU A 137 -13.16 7.46 9.21
CA LEU A 137 -11.83 7.33 9.81
C LEU A 137 -11.44 5.84 9.88
N TYR A 138 -10.31 5.53 9.26
CA TYR A 138 -9.80 4.17 9.13
C TYR A 138 -8.60 3.94 10.05
N GLN A 139 -7.66 4.91 10.07
CA GLN A 139 -6.53 4.92 10.99
C GLN A 139 -6.22 6.36 11.41
N ASN A 140 -5.61 6.48 12.59
CA ASN A 140 -5.03 7.73 13.08
C ASN A 140 -3.70 7.40 13.76
N ILE A 141 -2.61 7.92 13.23
CA ILE A 141 -1.24 7.60 13.63
C ILE A 141 -0.47 8.90 13.85
N GLU A 142 0.30 8.97 14.92
CA GLU A 142 1.28 10.04 15.14
C GLU A 142 2.66 9.55 14.72
N VAL A 143 3.30 10.26 13.80
CA VAL A 143 4.67 10.01 13.38
C VAL A 143 5.58 11.07 14.00
N VAL A 144 6.69 10.64 14.58
CA VAL A 144 7.70 11.49 15.23
C VAL A 144 9.00 11.35 14.46
N PHE A 145 9.56 12.49 14.02
CA PHE A 145 10.82 12.57 13.28
C PHE A 145 11.96 13.05 14.18
#